data_ef63ebc7efe14e9bbb9a51077ad5ab5f
#
_entry.id   ef63ebc7efe14e9bbb9a51077ad5ab5f
#
_cell.length_a   1.000
_cell.length_b   1.000
_cell.length_c   1.000
_cell.angle_alpha   90.00
_cell.angle_beta   90.00
_cell.angle_gamma   90.00
#
_symmetry.space_group_name_H-M   'P 1'
#
loop_
_entity.id
_entity.type
_entity.pdbx_description
1 polymer ?
#
loop_
_entity_poly.entity_id
_entity_poly.type
_entity_poly.pdbx_seq_one_letter_code
_entity_poly.pdbx_strand_id
1 'polypeptide(L)'
;MLKDITLGQYFPGTTVAHKLDPRSKILMVTFYIIALFCAKDLITYGILALCLALCVRISGVGIRALVRGLKPVTIIILFTALLNLFFTPGTKNLVEWGFLHISDTGIHNAVFMVLRIMLLIMGTFLMTYTTSPIALTDGLERLLNWMKVLHVPVHELAMMMSIALRFIPTLVEETDKIMSAQKARGADFESGSLVQKAKALIPILVPLFISAFRRAEELATAMECRCYHGGEGRTKLHVLKYQRRDILALTISGAILVAVIVLSRFGL
;
A
#
# COMPACT_ATOMS: atom_id res chain seq x y z
N MET A 1 18.50 -8.11 11.87
CA MET A 1 17.12 -8.45 11.45
C MET A 1 16.16 -7.24 11.36
N LEU A 2 16.26 -6.21 12.21
CA LEU A 2 15.37 -5.04 12.13
C LEU A 2 15.82 -3.96 11.13
N LYS A 3 17.07 -4.01 10.64
CA LYS A 3 17.61 -3.03 9.67
C LYS A 3 16.98 -3.05 8.29
N ASP A 4 16.25 -4.12 7.96
CA ASP A 4 15.56 -4.28 6.67
C ASP A 4 14.09 -3.81 6.69
N ILE A 5 13.61 -3.30 7.83
CA ILE A 5 12.30 -2.64 7.91
C ILE A 5 12.47 -1.24 7.34
N THR A 6 12.52 -1.15 6.02
CA THR A 6 12.39 0.13 5.32
C THR A 6 10.95 0.62 5.52
N LEU A 7 10.78 1.51 6.50
CA LEU A 7 9.53 2.21 6.76
C LEU A 7 9.15 3.03 5.53
N GLY A 8 8.22 2.48 4.73
CA GLY A 8 7.76 3.05 3.48
C GLY A 8 8.83 2.90 2.38
N GLN A 9 8.56 2.09 1.39
CA GLN A 9 9.40 1.93 0.19
C GLN A 9 9.34 3.19 -0.70
N TYR A 10 9.23 4.37 -0.09
CA TYR A 10 9.20 5.64 -0.80
C TYR A 10 10.58 5.97 -1.35
N PHE A 11 10.65 6.19 -2.65
CA PHE A 11 11.85 6.69 -3.33
C PHE A 11 11.71 8.20 -3.52
N PRO A 12 12.50 9.03 -2.83
CA PRO A 12 12.45 10.48 -3.05
C PRO A 12 12.82 10.81 -4.50
N GLY A 13 11.96 11.57 -5.18
CA GLY A 13 12.15 11.95 -6.57
C GLY A 13 11.52 13.29 -6.87
N THR A 14 11.97 13.90 -7.98
CA THR A 14 11.51 15.23 -8.43
C THR A 14 10.59 15.17 -9.65
N THR A 15 10.19 13.97 -10.08
CA THR A 15 9.37 13.78 -11.28
C THR A 15 7.95 14.31 -11.11
N VAL A 16 7.24 14.45 -12.22
CA VAL A 16 5.84 14.91 -12.21
C VAL A 16 4.97 14.01 -11.30
N ALA A 17 5.19 12.70 -11.36
CA ALA A 17 4.47 11.75 -10.53
C ALA A 17 4.70 11.96 -9.01
N HIS A 18 5.91 12.36 -8.58
CA HIS A 18 6.20 12.68 -7.19
C HIS A 18 5.53 13.99 -6.72
N LYS A 19 5.39 14.95 -7.63
CA LYS A 19 4.84 16.29 -7.34
C LYS A 19 3.32 16.38 -7.39
N LEU A 20 2.61 15.31 -7.77
CA LEU A 20 1.15 15.25 -7.74
C LEU A 20 0.63 15.25 -6.29
N ASP A 21 -0.54 15.87 -6.10
CA ASP A 21 -1.24 15.88 -4.81
C ASP A 21 -1.57 14.44 -4.37
N PRO A 22 -1.29 14.05 -3.10
CA PRO A 22 -1.57 12.71 -2.59
C PRO A 22 -3.04 12.30 -2.76
N ARG A 23 -3.98 13.24 -2.66
CA ARG A 23 -5.42 12.99 -2.87
C ARG A 23 -5.70 12.51 -4.29
N SER A 24 -5.11 13.19 -5.27
CA SER A 24 -5.25 12.81 -6.68
C SER A 24 -4.68 11.44 -6.95
N LYS A 25 -3.53 11.10 -6.34
CA LYS A 25 -2.92 9.77 -6.49
C LYS A 25 -3.79 8.66 -5.91
N ILE A 26 -4.37 8.87 -4.71
CA ILE A 26 -5.29 7.90 -4.11
C ILE A 26 -6.49 7.66 -5.03
N LEU A 27 -7.11 8.74 -5.54
CA LEU A 27 -8.26 8.62 -6.45
C LEU A 27 -7.89 7.94 -7.76
N MET A 28 -6.75 8.30 -8.37
CA MET A 28 -6.27 7.66 -9.61
C MET A 28 -6.04 6.16 -9.43
N VAL A 29 -5.41 5.75 -8.31
CA VAL A 29 -5.21 4.32 -8.03
C VAL A 29 -6.54 3.62 -7.78
N THR A 30 -7.48 4.27 -7.10
CA THR A 30 -8.84 3.73 -6.92
C THR A 30 -9.55 3.54 -8.27
N PHE A 31 -9.50 4.53 -9.16
CA PHE A 31 -10.06 4.40 -10.52
C PHE A 31 -9.38 3.28 -11.31
N TYR A 32 -8.06 3.16 -11.20
CA TYR A 32 -7.31 2.09 -11.84
C TYR A 32 -7.70 0.70 -11.31
N ILE A 33 -7.87 0.55 -9.99
CA ILE A 33 -8.35 -0.69 -9.39
C ILE A 33 -9.74 -1.04 -9.90
N ILE A 34 -10.68 -0.08 -9.89
CA ILE A 34 -12.03 -0.29 -10.40
C ILE A 34 -12.00 -0.70 -11.88
N ALA A 35 -11.18 -0.02 -12.69
CA ALA A 35 -11.02 -0.36 -14.10
C ALA A 35 -10.50 -1.79 -14.31
N LEU A 36 -9.53 -2.25 -13.50
CA LEU A 36 -9.02 -3.62 -13.54
C LEU A 36 -10.09 -4.68 -13.22
N PHE A 37 -10.98 -4.37 -12.27
CA PHE A 37 -12.09 -5.28 -11.96
C PHE A 37 -13.19 -5.28 -13.02
N CYS A 38 -13.37 -4.19 -13.73
CA CYS A 38 -14.32 -4.08 -14.84
C CYS A 38 -13.77 -4.66 -16.15
N ALA A 39 -12.45 -4.83 -16.28
CA ALA A 39 -11.81 -5.36 -17.48
C ALA A 39 -12.11 -6.86 -17.63
N LYS A 40 -12.56 -7.27 -18.83
CA LYS A 40 -12.87 -8.66 -19.18
C LYS A 40 -12.04 -9.17 -20.36
N ASP A 41 -11.63 -8.29 -21.27
CA ASP A 41 -11.03 -8.60 -22.55
C ASP A 41 -9.54 -8.24 -22.60
N LEU A 42 -8.80 -8.89 -23.49
CA LEU A 42 -7.36 -8.66 -23.67
C LEU A 42 -7.06 -7.21 -24.05
N ILE A 43 -7.94 -6.56 -24.80
CA ILE A 43 -7.80 -5.16 -25.23
C ILE A 43 -7.85 -4.23 -24.02
N THR A 44 -8.81 -4.43 -23.09
CA THR A 44 -8.96 -3.63 -21.89
C THR A 44 -7.76 -3.79 -20.94
N TYR A 45 -7.25 -5.02 -20.79
CA TYR A 45 -6.00 -5.25 -20.05
C TYR A 45 -4.78 -4.62 -20.73
N GLY A 46 -4.72 -4.64 -22.07
CA GLY A 46 -3.66 -3.98 -22.85
C GLY A 46 -3.63 -2.46 -22.61
N ILE A 47 -4.79 -1.80 -22.60
CA ILE A 47 -4.92 -0.36 -22.32
C ILE A 47 -4.43 -0.05 -20.89
N LEU A 48 -4.85 -0.85 -19.90
CA LEU A 48 -4.44 -0.64 -18.51
C LEU A 48 -2.95 -0.91 -18.29
N ALA A 49 -2.39 -1.92 -18.96
CA ALA A 49 -0.96 -2.21 -18.93
C ALA A 49 -0.14 -1.09 -19.57
N LEU A 50 -0.60 -0.55 -20.71
CA LEU A 50 0.02 0.59 -21.37
C LEU A 50 -0.03 1.84 -20.48
N CYS A 51 -1.17 2.13 -19.87
CA CYS A 51 -1.33 3.23 -18.92
C CYS A 51 -0.34 3.10 -17.75
N LEU A 52 -0.25 1.91 -17.15
CA LEU A 52 0.72 1.65 -16.08
C LEU A 52 2.16 1.83 -16.56
N ALA A 53 2.52 1.31 -17.74
CA ALA A 53 3.86 1.46 -18.30
C ALA A 53 4.23 2.93 -18.52
N LEU A 54 3.30 3.76 -19.01
CA LEU A 54 3.47 5.19 -19.15
C LEU A 54 3.66 5.87 -17.78
N CYS A 55 2.84 5.53 -16.78
CA CYS A 55 2.98 6.05 -15.42
C CYS A 55 4.34 5.68 -14.81
N VAL A 56 4.80 4.45 -14.98
CA VAL A 56 6.13 3.98 -14.54
C VAL A 56 7.24 4.79 -15.20
N ARG A 57 7.15 5.01 -16.51
CA ARG A 57 8.14 5.80 -17.26
C ARG A 57 8.18 7.26 -16.79
N ILE A 58 7.03 7.89 -16.56
CA ILE A 58 6.92 9.27 -16.07
C ILE A 58 7.41 9.39 -14.63
N SER A 59 7.18 8.37 -13.80
CA SER A 59 7.60 8.37 -12.40
C SER A 59 9.12 8.23 -12.21
N GLY A 60 9.83 7.69 -13.20
CA GLY A 60 11.25 7.39 -13.09
C GLY A 60 11.57 6.23 -12.13
N VAL A 61 10.54 5.52 -11.64
CA VAL A 61 10.72 4.32 -10.82
C VAL A 61 11.23 3.18 -11.70
N GLY A 62 12.33 2.56 -11.31
CA GLY A 62 12.91 1.45 -12.07
C GLY A 62 11.96 0.24 -12.10
N ILE A 63 11.70 -0.31 -13.29
CA ILE A 63 10.88 -1.53 -13.47
C ILE A 63 11.38 -2.67 -12.58
N ARG A 64 12.69 -2.77 -12.36
CA ARG A 64 13.28 -3.77 -11.46
C ARG A 64 12.76 -3.69 -10.03
N ALA A 65 12.45 -2.50 -9.52
CA ALA A 65 11.88 -2.31 -8.18
C ALA A 65 10.44 -2.86 -8.11
N LEU A 66 9.63 -2.58 -9.14
CA LEU A 66 8.25 -3.09 -9.25
C LEU A 66 8.22 -4.62 -9.35
N VAL A 67 9.08 -5.21 -10.21
CA VAL A 67 9.18 -6.66 -10.37
C VAL A 67 9.70 -7.33 -9.09
N ARG A 68 10.64 -6.69 -8.38
CA ARG A 68 11.10 -7.20 -7.08
C ARG A 68 9.98 -7.20 -6.05
N GLY A 69 9.07 -6.23 -6.09
CA GLY A 69 7.88 -6.19 -5.25
C GLY A 69 6.89 -7.34 -5.51
N LEU A 70 6.88 -7.92 -6.72
CA LEU A 70 6.06 -9.10 -7.04
C LEU A 70 6.61 -10.40 -6.43
N LYS A 71 7.93 -10.48 -6.17
CA LYS A 71 8.59 -11.70 -5.70
C LYS A 71 7.92 -12.38 -4.50
N PRO A 72 7.55 -11.69 -3.40
CA PRO A 72 6.89 -12.34 -2.26
C PRO A 72 5.49 -12.87 -2.58
N VAL A 73 4.82 -12.29 -3.59
CA VAL A 73 3.45 -12.64 -3.97
C VAL A 73 3.41 -13.69 -5.09
N THR A 74 4.56 -14.00 -5.72
CA THR A 74 4.68 -14.95 -6.83
C THR A 74 4.11 -16.32 -6.47
N ILE A 75 4.33 -16.79 -5.24
CA ILE A 75 3.81 -18.09 -4.76
C ILE A 75 2.27 -18.09 -4.77
N ILE A 76 1.65 -17.00 -4.30
CA ILE A 76 0.19 -16.86 -4.25
C ILE A 76 -0.36 -16.76 -5.67
N ILE A 77 0.30 -16.00 -6.55
CA ILE A 77 -0.08 -15.87 -7.96
C ILE A 77 -0.02 -17.23 -8.66
N LEU A 78 1.05 -18.00 -8.45
CA LEU A 78 1.18 -19.34 -9.02
C LEU A 78 0.12 -20.29 -8.49
N PHE A 79 -0.15 -20.26 -7.19
CA PHE A 79 -1.16 -21.11 -6.57
C PHE A 79 -2.57 -20.79 -7.09
N THR A 80 -2.93 -19.51 -7.19
CA THR A 80 -4.24 -19.10 -7.74
C THR A 80 -4.36 -19.43 -9.22
N ALA A 81 -3.27 -19.30 -10.00
CA ALA A 81 -3.25 -19.70 -11.40
C ALA A 81 -3.50 -21.21 -11.56
N LEU A 82 -2.84 -22.04 -10.75
CA LEU A 82 -3.04 -23.48 -10.74
C LEU A 82 -4.46 -23.88 -10.35
N LEU A 83 -5.03 -23.24 -9.31
CA LEU A 83 -6.42 -23.48 -8.92
C LEU A 83 -7.38 -23.14 -10.05
N ASN A 84 -7.24 -21.99 -10.70
CA ASN A 84 -8.10 -21.60 -11.81
C ASN A 84 -7.93 -22.53 -13.02
N LEU A 85 -6.71 -22.99 -13.29
CA LEU A 85 -6.43 -23.88 -14.41
C LEU A 85 -7.11 -25.26 -14.26
N PHE A 86 -7.07 -25.83 -13.04
CA PHE A 86 -7.52 -27.20 -12.79
C PHE A 86 -8.95 -27.30 -12.26
N PHE A 87 -9.46 -26.29 -11.55
CA PHE A 87 -10.75 -26.36 -10.88
C PHE A 87 -11.85 -25.54 -11.54
N THR A 88 -11.55 -24.78 -12.62
CA THR A 88 -12.59 -24.04 -13.34
C THR A 88 -13.27 -24.94 -14.37
N PRO A 89 -14.54 -25.25 -14.20
CA PRO A 89 -15.29 -26.04 -15.21
C PRO A 89 -15.47 -25.21 -16.48
N GLY A 90 -15.24 -25.82 -17.63
CA GLY A 90 -15.39 -25.16 -18.94
C GLY A 90 -16.24 -25.96 -19.92
N THR A 91 -16.58 -25.32 -21.04
CA THR A 91 -17.42 -25.89 -22.08
C THR A 91 -16.68 -26.91 -22.94
N LYS A 92 -15.35 -26.87 -23.03
CA LYS A 92 -14.50 -27.81 -23.75
C LYS A 92 -13.37 -28.28 -22.84
N ASN A 93 -13.39 -29.55 -22.47
CA ASN A 93 -12.26 -30.15 -21.74
C ASN A 93 -11.19 -30.51 -22.78
N LEU A 94 -10.00 -29.88 -22.65
CA LEU A 94 -8.84 -30.15 -23.50
C LEU A 94 -8.08 -31.40 -23.05
N VAL A 95 -8.02 -31.63 -21.75
CA VAL A 95 -7.37 -32.81 -21.13
C VAL A 95 -8.19 -33.21 -19.91
N GLU A 96 -8.56 -34.50 -19.85
CA GLU A 96 -9.20 -35.12 -18.70
C GLU A 96 -8.22 -36.12 -18.07
N TRP A 97 -7.70 -35.82 -16.89
CA TRP A 97 -6.87 -36.74 -16.13
C TRP A 97 -7.45 -36.93 -14.73
N GLY A 98 -8.45 -37.77 -14.60
CA GLY A 98 -9.12 -38.06 -13.33
C GLY A 98 -9.86 -36.86 -12.74
N PHE A 99 -9.36 -36.33 -11.62
CA PHE A 99 -9.91 -35.16 -10.92
C PHE A 99 -9.46 -33.82 -11.49
N LEU A 100 -8.49 -33.80 -12.42
CA LEU A 100 -7.91 -32.59 -12.99
C LEU A 100 -8.43 -32.40 -14.42
N HIS A 101 -9.21 -31.36 -14.63
CA HIS A 101 -9.74 -31.00 -15.92
C HIS A 101 -9.15 -29.68 -16.39
N ILE A 102 -8.41 -29.70 -17.50
CA ILE A 102 -7.94 -28.49 -18.14
C ILE A 102 -8.98 -28.09 -19.20
N SER A 103 -9.66 -26.98 -18.93
CA SER A 103 -10.65 -26.42 -19.83
C SER A 103 -10.13 -25.14 -20.50
N ASP A 104 -10.66 -24.82 -21.66
CA ASP A 104 -10.36 -23.57 -22.38
C ASP A 104 -10.68 -22.34 -21.52
N THR A 105 -11.83 -22.34 -20.86
CA THR A 105 -12.22 -21.28 -19.90
C THR A 105 -11.31 -21.24 -18.68
N GLY A 106 -10.78 -22.36 -18.23
CA GLY A 106 -9.81 -22.43 -17.12
C GLY A 106 -8.50 -21.75 -17.48
N ILE A 107 -7.97 -21.98 -18.68
CA ILE A 107 -6.74 -21.32 -19.18
C ILE A 107 -6.95 -19.81 -19.30
N HIS A 108 -8.08 -19.41 -19.92
CA HIS A 108 -8.43 -18.01 -20.07
C HIS A 108 -8.51 -17.29 -18.70
N ASN A 109 -9.26 -17.86 -17.76
CA ASN A 109 -9.40 -17.29 -16.41
C ASN A 109 -8.09 -17.25 -15.65
N ALA A 110 -7.25 -18.28 -15.74
CA ALA A 110 -5.93 -18.30 -15.10
C ALA A 110 -5.03 -17.17 -15.62
N VAL A 111 -4.96 -16.98 -16.95
CA VAL A 111 -4.14 -15.93 -17.55
C VAL A 111 -4.63 -14.55 -17.14
N PHE A 112 -5.94 -14.29 -17.25
CA PHE A 112 -6.50 -12.97 -16.89
C PHE A 112 -6.41 -12.70 -15.39
N MET A 113 -6.55 -13.72 -14.54
CA MET A 113 -6.36 -13.58 -13.09
C MET A 113 -4.92 -13.21 -12.75
N VAL A 114 -3.93 -13.87 -13.35
CA VAL A 114 -2.51 -13.56 -13.16
C VAL A 114 -2.23 -12.12 -13.61
N LEU A 115 -2.67 -11.74 -14.82
CA LEU A 115 -2.50 -10.37 -15.32
C LEU A 115 -3.14 -9.33 -14.40
N ARG A 116 -4.37 -9.59 -13.92
CA ARG A 116 -5.09 -8.71 -13.00
C ARG A 116 -4.30 -8.50 -11.71
N ILE A 117 -3.86 -9.58 -11.07
CA ILE A 117 -3.10 -9.49 -9.81
C ILE A 117 -1.77 -8.76 -10.02
N MET A 118 -1.03 -9.08 -11.09
CA MET A 118 0.23 -8.41 -11.39
C MET A 118 0.05 -6.90 -11.61
N LEU A 119 -0.91 -6.51 -12.44
CA LEU A 119 -1.19 -5.10 -12.75
C LEU A 119 -1.68 -4.33 -11.51
N LEU A 120 -2.53 -4.97 -10.68
CA LEU A 120 -3.03 -4.39 -9.43
C LEU A 120 -1.88 -4.11 -8.46
N ILE A 121 -1.00 -5.09 -8.24
CA ILE A 121 0.14 -4.95 -7.34
C ILE A 121 1.13 -3.90 -7.86
N MET A 122 1.43 -3.91 -9.16
CA MET A 122 2.36 -2.93 -9.74
C MET A 122 1.80 -1.50 -9.66
N GLY A 123 0.50 -1.31 -9.87
CA GLY A 123 -0.16 0.00 -9.76
C GLY A 123 -0.15 0.55 -8.34
N THR A 124 -0.45 -0.29 -7.34
CA THR A 124 -0.40 0.10 -5.92
C THR A 124 1.03 0.37 -5.43
N PHE A 125 2.01 -0.43 -5.86
CA PHE A 125 3.41 -0.17 -5.55
C PHE A 125 3.92 1.14 -6.15
N LEU A 126 3.49 1.48 -7.37
CA LEU A 126 3.86 2.75 -7.98
C LEU A 126 3.43 3.95 -7.13
N MET A 127 2.21 3.90 -6.56
CA MET A 127 1.74 4.91 -5.62
C MET A 127 2.59 4.96 -4.36
N THR A 128 2.89 3.79 -3.76
CA THR A 128 3.71 3.69 -2.55
C THR A 128 5.13 4.21 -2.77
N TYR A 129 5.74 3.93 -3.91
CA TYR A 129 7.08 4.40 -4.25
C TYR A 129 7.15 5.90 -4.53
N THR A 130 6.05 6.51 -4.99
CA THR A 130 6.01 7.94 -5.36
C THR A 130 5.38 8.85 -4.29
N THR A 131 4.88 8.29 -3.18
CA THR A 131 4.19 9.06 -2.15
C THR A 131 4.70 8.68 -0.76
N SER A 132 5.15 9.66 0.02
CA SER A 132 5.59 9.40 1.39
C SER A 132 4.40 8.99 2.28
N PRO A 133 4.59 8.13 3.30
CA PRO A 133 3.51 7.72 4.22
C PRO A 133 2.82 8.90 4.91
N ILE A 134 3.58 9.94 5.28
CA ILE A 134 3.03 11.15 5.91
C ILE A 134 2.13 11.92 4.92
N ALA A 135 2.58 12.08 3.66
CA ALA A 135 1.77 12.73 2.64
C ALA A 135 0.50 11.93 2.31
N LEU A 136 0.60 10.59 2.34
CA LEU A 136 -0.54 9.71 2.15
C LEU A 136 -1.58 9.90 3.27
N THR A 137 -1.14 10.01 4.52
CA THR A 137 -2.00 10.27 5.69
C THR A 137 -2.72 11.62 5.55
N ASP A 138 -2.00 12.68 5.15
CA ASP A 138 -2.60 14.00 4.90
C ASP A 138 -3.62 13.97 3.76
N GLY A 139 -3.33 13.22 2.69
CA GLY A 139 -4.25 13.01 1.58
C GLY A 139 -5.52 12.30 2.01
N LEU A 140 -5.38 11.24 2.81
CA LEU A 140 -6.47 10.44 3.33
C LEU A 140 -7.37 11.25 4.28
N GLU A 141 -6.78 12.03 5.19
CA GLU A 141 -7.53 12.95 6.07
C GLU A 141 -8.44 13.89 5.27
N ARG A 142 -7.89 14.48 4.20
CA ARG A 142 -8.67 15.39 3.36
C ARG A 142 -9.76 14.70 2.58
N LEU A 143 -9.50 13.50 2.05
CA LEU A 143 -10.51 12.71 1.33
C LEU A 143 -11.61 12.21 2.25
N LEU A 144 -11.28 11.83 3.48
CA LEU A 144 -12.24 11.33 4.46
C LEU A 144 -12.92 12.43 5.28
N ASN A 145 -12.60 13.70 5.03
CA ASN A 145 -13.17 14.82 5.79
C ASN A 145 -14.72 14.88 5.75
N TRP A 146 -15.36 14.34 4.70
CA TRP A 146 -16.81 14.20 4.62
C TRP A 146 -17.38 13.26 5.71
N MET A 147 -16.58 12.30 6.23
CA MET A 147 -16.99 11.40 7.30
C MET A 147 -17.16 12.12 8.65
N LYS A 148 -16.75 13.37 8.78
CA LYS A 148 -17.07 14.19 9.96
C LYS A 148 -18.58 14.34 10.16
N VAL A 149 -19.37 14.30 9.08
CA VAL A 149 -20.85 14.31 9.15
C VAL A 149 -21.36 13.06 9.89
N LEU A 150 -20.61 11.94 9.82
CA LEU A 150 -20.89 10.69 10.55
C LEU A 150 -20.27 10.66 11.95
N HIS A 151 -19.83 11.80 12.50
CA HIS A 151 -19.16 11.94 13.81
C HIS A 151 -17.85 11.14 13.92
N VAL A 152 -17.20 10.80 12.80
CA VAL A 152 -15.89 10.13 12.83
C VAL A 152 -14.80 11.19 13.07
N PRO A 153 -13.94 11.04 14.10
CA PRO A 153 -12.86 11.97 14.42
C PRO A 153 -11.68 11.83 13.45
N VAL A 154 -11.89 12.16 12.16
CA VAL A 154 -10.92 11.96 11.07
C VAL A 154 -9.62 12.72 11.31
N HIS A 155 -9.70 13.93 11.87
CA HIS A 155 -8.53 14.74 12.16
C HIS A 155 -7.65 14.10 13.24
N GLU A 156 -8.26 13.64 14.31
CA GLU A 156 -7.59 13.00 15.43
C GLU A 156 -6.93 11.68 14.98
N LEU A 157 -7.62 10.88 14.16
CA LEU A 157 -7.06 9.67 13.56
C LEU A 157 -5.85 9.97 12.68
N ALA A 158 -5.93 10.97 11.81
CA ALA A 158 -4.82 11.37 10.95
C ALA A 158 -3.63 11.89 11.77
N MET A 159 -3.90 12.64 12.83
CA MET A 159 -2.86 13.12 13.75
C MET A 159 -2.18 11.95 14.47
N MET A 160 -2.94 10.98 15.00
CA MET A 160 -2.38 9.78 15.63
C MET A 160 -1.51 9.00 14.66
N MET A 161 -1.95 8.81 13.41
CA MET A 161 -1.15 8.16 12.37
C MET A 161 0.15 8.92 12.07
N SER A 162 0.08 10.25 11.98
CA SER A 162 1.26 11.09 11.70
C SER A 162 2.27 11.03 12.85
N ILE A 163 1.80 11.03 14.11
CA ILE A 163 2.64 10.87 15.30
C ILE A 163 3.26 9.48 15.32
N ALA A 164 2.47 8.43 15.07
CA ALA A 164 2.95 7.05 15.02
C ALA A 164 4.06 6.90 13.96
N LEU A 165 3.82 7.36 12.71
CA LEU A 165 4.80 7.32 11.63
C LEU A 165 6.11 8.04 11.96
N ARG A 166 6.05 9.12 12.75
CA ARG A 166 7.23 9.85 13.23
C ARG A 166 7.99 9.06 14.29
N PHE A 167 7.29 8.37 15.19
CA PHE A 167 7.92 7.65 16.30
C PHE A 167 8.45 6.27 15.90
N ILE A 168 7.93 5.63 14.86
CA ILE A 168 8.39 4.31 14.45
C ILE A 168 9.92 4.22 14.23
N PRO A 169 10.59 5.13 13.48
CA PRO A 169 12.04 5.08 13.35
C PRO A 169 12.77 5.12 14.70
N THR A 170 12.33 6.01 15.57
CA THR A 170 12.93 6.18 16.90
C THR A 170 12.75 4.94 17.79
N LEU A 171 11.55 4.32 17.73
CA LEU A 171 11.27 3.07 18.46
C LEU A 171 12.08 1.88 17.92
N VAL A 172 12.31 1.83 16.61
CA VAL A 172 13.18 0.81 15.99
C VAL A 172 14.62 0.95 16.49
N GLU A 173 15.18 2.17 16.49
CA GLU A 173 16.51 2.44 17.02
C GLU A 173 16.62 2.09 18.50
N GLU A 174 15.59 2.41 19.28
CA GLU A 174 15.55 2.11 20.71
C GLU A 174 15.45 0.60 20.96
N THR A 175 14.66 -0.10 20.16
CA THR A 175 14.57 -1.57 20.19
C THR A 175 15.93 -2.21 19.93
N ASP A 176 16.69 -1.73 18.93
CA ASP A 176 18.03 -2.22 18.62
C ASP A 176 19.01 -1.97 19.78
N LYS A 177 18.92 -0.82 20.46
CA LYS A 177 19.72 -0.51 21.65
C LYS A 177 19.39 -1.44 22.82
N ILE A 178 18.10 -1.62 23.12
CA ILE A 178 17.64 -2.51 24.19
C ILE A 178 18.05 -3.94 23.89
N MET A 179 17.85 -4.41 22.66
CA MET A 179 18.22 -5.76 22.24
C MET A 179 19.72 -6.00 22.39
N SER A 180 20.55 -5.05 21.99
CA SER A 180 22.01 -5.13 22.13
C SER A 180 22.42 -5.18 23.61
N ALA A 181 21.79 -4.38 24.46
CA ALA A 181 22.05 -4.41 25.91
C ALA A 181 21.64 -5.74 26.55
N GLN A 182 20.49 -6.32 26.14
CA GLN A 182 20.04 -7.61 26.66
C GLN A 182 20.92 -8.77 26.15
N LYS A 183 21.40 -8.72 24.91
CA LYS A 183 22.39 -9.70 24.38
C LYS A 183 23.68 -9.64 25.20
N ALA A 184 24.17 -8.46 25.56
CA ALA A 184 25.36 -8.30 26.41
C ALA A 184 25.14 -8.85 27.84
N ARG A 185 23.89 -8.94 28.30
CA ARG A 185 23.49 -9.57 29.59
C ARG A 185 23.28 -11.09 29.46
N GLY A 186 23.56 -11.71 28.30
CA GLY A 186 23.43 -13.13 28.06
C GLY A 186 22.03 -13.57 27.58
N ALA A 187 21.15 -12.65 27.20
CA ALA A 187 19.86 -13.03 26.62
C ALA A 187 20.04 -13.63 25.24
N ASP A 188 19.44 -14.79 25.02
CA ASP A 188 19.41 -15.46 23.73
C ASP A 188 18.01 -15.37 23.12
N PHE A 189 17.94 -14.77 21.91
CA PHE A 189 16.68 -14.55 21.18
C PHE A 189 16.51 -15.53 20.00
N GLU A 190 17.52 -16.36 19.71
CA GLU A 190 17.57 -17.16 18.49
C GLU A 190 17.38 -18.65 18.76
N SER A 191 17.81 -19.16 19.95
CA SER A 191 17.71 -20.58 20.31
C SER A 191 16.43 -20.88 21.13
N GLY A 192 16.07 -22.17 21.18
CA GLY A 192 15.00 -22.69 22.00
C GLY A 192 13.62 -22.80 21.30
N SER A 193 12.62 -23.25 22.09
CA SER A 193 11.24 -23.43 21.64
C SER A 193 10.55 -22.09 21.39
N LEU A 194 9.42 -22.09 20.64
CA LEU A 194 8.64 -20.87 20.36
C LEU A 194 8.22 -20.13 21.63
N VAL A 195 7.88 -20.86 22.70
CA VAL A 195 7.51 -20.29 24.00
C VAL A 195 8.71 -19.62 24.68
N GLN A 196 9.90 -20.21 24.59
CA GLN A 196 11.14 -19.63 25.12
C GLN A 196 11.51 -18.35 24.37
N LYS A 197 11.42 -18.36 23.05
CA LYS A 197 11.62 -17.16 22.21
C LYS A 197 10.62 -16.04 22.56
N ALA A 198 9.36 -16.35 22.77
CA ALA A 198 8.36 -15.39 23.20
C ALA A 198 8.68 -14.81 24.60
N LYS A 199 9.10 -15.63 25.56
CA LYS A 199 9.54 -15.16 26.89
C LYS A 199 10.79 -14.28 26.83
N ALA A 200 11.72 -14.57 25.92
CA ALA A 200 12.92 -13.77 25.72
C ALA A 200 12.64 -12.35 25.18
N LEU A 201 11.48 -12.14 24.54
CA LEU A 201 11.06 -10.80 24.10
C LEU A 201 10.53 -9.90 25.23
N ILE A 202 10.09 -10.46 26.36
CA ILE A 202 9.54 -9.67 27.50
C ILE A 202 10.53 -8.62 28.01
N PRO A 203 11.83 -8.93 28.22
CA PRO A 203 12.83 -7.95 28.66
C PRO A 203 13.11 -6.82 27.65
N ILE A 204 12.66 -6.97 26.41
CA ILE A 204 12.71 -5.91 25.38
C ILE A 204 11.40 -5.11 25.42
N LEU A 205 10.25 -5.78 25.50
CA LEU A 205 8.94 -5.13 25.44
C LEU A 205 8.70 -4.20 26.61
N VAL A 206 9.02 -4.62 27.85
CA VAL A 206 8.74 -3.80 29.03
C VAL A 206 9.46 -2.45 29.01
N PRO A 207 10.77 -2.37 28.80
CA PRO A 207 11.46 -1.07 28.67
C PRO A 207 10.95 -0.24 27.51
N LEU A 208 10.63 -0.88 26.38
CA LEU A 208 10.10 -0.21 25.18
C LEU A 208 8.74 0.44 25.46
N PHE A 209 7.84 -0.26 26.15
CA PHE A 209 6.55 0.29 26.59
C PHE A 209 6.73 1.50 27.52
N ILE A 210 7.59 1.38 28.53
CA ILE A 210 7.88 2.48 29.47
C ILE A 210 8.38 3.71 28.71
N SER A 211 9.31 3.52 27.77
CA SER A 211 9.84 4.59 26.95
C SER A 211 8.76 5.21 26.04
N ALA A 212 7.92 4.39 25.41
CA ALA A 212 6.83 4.86 24.58
C ALA A 212 5.79 5.70 25.36
N PHE A 213 5.43 5.28 26.56
CA PHE A 213 4.53 6.05 27.44
C PHE A 213 5.15 7.37 27.88
N ARG A 214 6.43 7.38 28.28
CA ARG A 214 7.13 8.62 28.65
C ARG A 214 7.14 9.61 27.50
N ARG A 215 7.43 9.16 26.27
CA ARG A 215 7.40 10.02 25.09
C ARG A 215 6.00 10.55 24.78
N ALA A 216 4.97 9.72 24.98
CA ALA A 216 3.59 10.15 24.79
C ALA A 216 3.21 11.25 25.81
N GLU A 217 3.62 11.12 27.07
CA GLU A 217 3.40 12.10 28.13
C GLU A 217 4.16 13.41 27.86
N GLU A 218 5.44 13.32 27.46
CA GLU A 218 6.24 14.47 27.06
C GLU A 218 5.61 15.21 25.86
N LEU A 219 5.11 14.46 24.85
CA LEU A 219 4.43 15.04 23.71
C LEU A 219 3.11 15.69 24.10
N ALA A 220 2.30 15.04 24.95
CA ALA A 220 1.04 15.58 25.42
C ALA A 220 1.26 16.90 26.17
N THR A 221 2.20 16.93 27.13
CA THR A 221 2.60 18.16 27.84
C THR A 221 3.07 19.25 26.88
N ALA A 222 3.89 18.92 25.90
CA ALA A 222 4.35 19.89 24.91
C ALA A 222 3.20 20.43 24.02
N MET A 223 2.17 19.60 23.75
CA MET A 223 0.98 20.03 23.02
C MET A 223 0.10 20.96 23.87
N GLU A 224 -0.10 20.63 25.14
CA GLU A 224 -0.83 21.47 26.11
C GLU A 224 -0.17 22.84 26.28
N CYS A 225 1.15 22.88 26.45
CA CYS A 225 1.92 24.12 26.52
C CYS A 225 1.81 25.00 25.26
N ARG A 226 1.47 24.37 24.12
CA ARG A 226 1.20 25.08 22.86
C ARG A 226 -0.29 25.37 22.65
N CYS A 227 -1.10 25.26 23.69
CA CYS A 227 -2.54 25.50 23.65
C CYS A 227 -3.27 24.65 22.62
N TYR A 228 -2.91 23.36 22.53
CA TYR A 228 -3.65 22.44 21.66
C TYR A 228 -5.01 22.07 22.25
N HIS A 229 -6.11 22.44 21.58
CA HIS A 229 -7.49 22.16 21.98
C HIS A 229 -8.28 21.37 20.91
N GLY A 230 -7.60 20.50 20.15
CA GLY A 230 -8.24 19.72 19.08
C GLY A 230 -8.05 20.30 17.69
N GLY A 231 -8.88 19.85 16.75
CA GLY A 231 -8.75 20.18 15.32
C GLY A 231 -9.47 21.44 14.88
N GLU A 232 -10.36 22.00 15.71
CA GLU A 232 -11.16 23.19 15.34
C GLU A 232 -10.32 24.46 15.36
N GLY A 233 -10.52 25.31 14.35
CA GLY A 233 -9.81 26.61 14.24
C GLY A 233 -8.33 26.53 13.86
N ARG A 234 -7.75 25.33 13.59
CA ARG A 234 -6.34 25.18 13.23
C ARG A 234 -6.08 25.37 11.74
N THR A 235 -4.97 26.04 11.44
CA THR A 235 -4.40 26.10 10.09
C THR A 235 -3.26 25.08 9.94
N LYS A 236 -3.12 24.49 8.75
CA LYS A 236 -2.00 23.59 8.43
C LYS A 236 -0.83 24.38 7.84
N LEU A 237 0.39 24.08 8.28
CA LEU A 237 1.62 24.66 7.72
C LEU A 237 1.76 24.31 6.22
N HIS A 238 1.50 23.05 5.87
CA HIS A 238 1.49 22.58 4.50
C HIS A 238 0.06 22.33 4.03
N VAL A 239 -0.49 23.31 3.29
CA VAL A 239 -1.83 23.20 2.73
C VAL A 239 -1.75 22.50 1.38
N LEU A 240 -2.41 21.35 1.25
CA LEU A 240 -2.57 20.65 -0.04
C LEU A 240 -3.42 21.52 -0.98
N LYS A 241 -2.89 21.87 -2.14
CA LYS A 241 -3.58 22.67 -3.17
C LYS A 241 -3.57 21.90 -4.48
N TYR A 242 -4.75 21.70 -5.06
CA TYR A 242 -4.86 21.12 -6.40
C TYR A 242 -4.19 22.03 -7.43
N GLN A 243 -3.32 21.44 -8.23
CA GLN A 243 -2.68 22.11 -9.35
C GLN A 243 -3.34 21.66 -10.66
N ARG A 244 -3.12 22.40 -11.76
CA ARG A 244 -3.63 22.01 -13.09
C ARG A 244 -3.21 20.60 -13.49
N ARG A 245 -2.02 20.15 -13.06
CA ARG A 245 -1.50 18.80 -13.28
C ARG A 245 -2.36 17.72 -12.63
N ASP A 246 -2.86 18.00 -11.41
CA ASP A 246 -3.68 17.04 -10.66
C ASP A 246 -5.05 16.86 -11.32
N ILE A 247 -5.66 17.95 -11.76
CA ILE A 247 -6.95 17.93 -12.47
C ILE A 247 -6.79 17.16 -13.78
N LEU A 248 -5.74 17.45 -14.56
CA LEU A 248 -5.48 16.78 -15.84
C LEU A 248 -5.23 15.27 -15.63
N ALA A 249 -4.47 14.87 -14.60
CA ALA A 249 -4.23 13.48 -14.28
C ALA A 249 -5.51 12.75 -13.85
N LEU A 250 -6.36 13.41 -13.05
CA LEU A 250 -7.67 12.88 -12.64
C LEU A 250 -8.63 12.73 -13.83
N THR A 251 -8.70 13.72 -14.72
CA THR A 251 -9.57 13.64 -15.91
C THR A 251 -9.12 12.53 -16.85
N ILE A 252 -7.82 12.37 -17.08
CA ILE A 252 -7.28 11.27 -17.90
C ILE A 252 -7.61 9.92 -17.25
N SER A 253 -7.36 9.77 -15.95
CA SER A 253 -7.65 8.49 -15.26
C SER A 253 -9.14 8.16 -15.24
N GLY A 254 -10.01 9.16 -15.08
CA GLY A 254 -11.46 9.02 -15.19
C GLY A 254 -11.92 8.64 -16.60
N ALA A 255 -11.33 9.27 -17.63
CA ALA A 255 -11.61 8.94 -19.02
C ALA A 255 -11.20 7.50 -19.37
N ILE A 256 -10.04 7.03 -18.86
CA ILE A 256 -9.61 5.64 -19.02
C ILE A 256 -10.58 4.68 -18.34
N LEU A 257 -11.01 4.98 -17.12
CA LEU A 257 -12.00 4.18 -16.41
C LEU A 257 -13.30 4.04 -17.23
N VAL A 258 -13.85 5.16 -17.72
CA VAL A 258 -15.05 5.18 -18.53
C VAL A 258 -14.84 4.39 -19.83
N ALA A 259 -13.71 4.60 -20.52
CA ALA A 259 -13.38 3.87 -21.74
C ALA A 259 -13.34 2.34 -21.51
N VAL A 260 -12.69 1.89 -20.43
CA VAL A 260 -12.64 0.45 -20.07
C VAL A 260 -14.04 -0.10 -19.78
N ILE A 261 -14.88 0.63 -19.04
CA ILE A 261 -16.25 0.20 -18.74
C ILE A 261 -17.08 0.09 -20.04
N VAL A 262 -16.96 1.07 -20.93
CA VAL A 262 -17.67 1.09 -22.20
C VAL A 262 -17.21 -0.07 -23.10
N LEU A 263 -15.90 -0.24 -23.28
CA LEU A 263 -15.33 -1.34 -24.08
C LEU A 263 -15.75 -2.72 -23.53
N SER A 264 -15.65 -2.90 -22.22
CA SER A 264 -16.08 -4.16 -21.56
C SER A 264 -17.58 -4.44 -21.69
N ARG A 265 -18.44 -3.43 -21.91
CA ARG A 265 -19.86 -3.62 -22.19
C ARG A 265 -20.15 -4.00 -23.66
N PHE A 266 -19.32 -3.51 -24.59
CA PHE A 266 -19.49 -3.83 -26.01
C PHE A 266 -18.84 -5.15 -26.42
N GLY A 267 -18.10 -5.82 -25.51
CA GLY A 267 -17.47 -7.13 -25.76
C GLY A 267 -16.30 -7.05 -26.73
N LEU A 268 -15.59 -5.91 -26.76
CA LEU A 268 -14.39 -5.64 -27.53
C LEU A 268 -13.13 -5.65 -26.68
#